data_9d24d34e9570f742e033d6954d238c2b
#
_entry.id   9d24d34e9570f742e033d6954d238c2b
#
_cell.length_a   1.000
_cell.length_b   1.000
_cell.length_c   1.000
_cell.angle_alpha   90.00
_cell.angle_beta   90.00
_cell.angle_gamma   90.00
#
_symmetry.space_group_name_H-M   'P 1'
#
loop_
_entity.id
_entity.type
_entity.pdbx_description
1 polymer ?
#
loop_
_entity_poly.entity_id
_entity_poly.type
_entity_poly.pdbx_seq_one_letter_code
_entity_poly.pdbx_strand_id
1 'polypeptide(L)'
;MLLSTPPAAGAALGEVAGATAGVGLVSLCLLAVAVAHRTRRTTVLTRAAQATGRLVGRPGWAALPTLVTTVALLIALFGMLWDISLHIGNGRDPGPLANPAHYFILVGLYLVFASGVLAVILPLDEVPGPASVRLRGPWRAPGGGLLVAGSGFYALLGFPLDDVWHRLFGQDVTLFGPTHLMLITGAGLSLIGLLVLDREGAAAVTSGAAGNATTPSVHPLLARLRQMASLGGLLLGLSVFQGEFDFGVPQFRMVLHPMMIAAAAGLALVAARLLLGRGGALGCAAFFLLVRTTIAVLVGPVLGEPRPSFPLYLGEALVVELLALAPLVRRPLLCGAVGGLLIGTAGTGTEAAWSRLAYQLPWTRDIAVEGVLLSALAGTAAGLCGALLALGVQGRLPRPRVARPVLGLSVLVLAALATDALVATVPAGASAHVSLTRAVRVAARRSRPPSRSSRARSATTRPGCRSPPGRAVASSSTGLSAPARARIARPGPFPCTATGRPCCACTMGAS
;
A
#
# COMPACT_ATOMS: atom_id res chain seq x y z
N MET A 1 -6.27 24.14 -30.10
CA MET A 1 -5.92 22.86 -30.73
C MET A 1 -5.41 21.94 -29.61
N LEU A 2 -6.27 21.16 -29.02
CA LEU A 2 -5.90 20.19 -27.97
C LEU A 2 -4.99 19.17 -28.63
N LEU A 3 -3.72 19.17 -28.26
CA LEU A 3 -2.79 18.12 -28.60
C LEU A 3 -3.35 16.81 -28.04
N SER A 4 -3.96 16.00 -28.91
CA SER A 4 -4.37 14.66 -28.56
C SER A 4 -3.10 13.87 -28.21
N THR A 5 -2.82 13.72 -26.93
CA THR A 5 -1.95 12.62 -26.49
C THR A 5 -2.57 11.34 -27.05
N PRO A 6 -1.78 10.48 -27.71
CA PRO A 6 -2.33 9.21 -28.15
C PRO A 6 -2.97 8.53 -26.93
N PRO A 7 -4.19 7.97 -27.05
CA PRO A 7 -4.81 7.28 -25.95
C PRO A 7 -3.83 6.22 -25.47
N ALA A 8 -3.65 6.12 -24.16
CA ALA A 8 -2.89 5.02 -23.58
C ALA A 8 -3.48 3.73 -24.13
N ALA A 9 -2.64 2.85 -24.66
CA ALA A 9 -3.09 1.58 -25.17
C ALA A 9 -3.74 0.81 -24.02
N GLY A 10 -5.06 0.71 -23.99
CA GLY A 10 -5.75 -0.19 -23.09
C GLY A 10 -5.33 -1.63 -23.36
N ALA A 11 -5.67 -2.56 -22.46
CA ALA A 11 -5.38 -3.97 -22.65
C ALA A 11 -5.96 -4.47 -23.98
N ALA A 12 -5.21 -5.29 -24.71
CA ALA A 12 -5.70 -5.90 -25.93
C ALA A 12 -6.92 -6.77 -25.62
N LEU A 13 -7.96 -6.74 -26.48
CA LEU A 13 -9.20 -7.48 -26.23
C LEU A 13 -8.96 -8.98 -25.99
N GLY A 14 -7.99 -9.59 -26.69
CA GLY A 14 -7.60 -10.97 -26.48
C GLY A 14 -7.03 -11.23 -25.08
N GLU A 15 -6.23 -10.32 -24.53
CA GLU A 15 -5.68 -10.40 -23.17
C GLU A 15 -6.80 -10.26 -22.13
N VAL A 16 -7.72 -9.31 -22.33
CA VAL A 16 -8.89 -9.12 -21.46
C VAL A 16 -9.76 -10.39 -21.47
N ALA A 17 -10.04 -10.94 -22.66
CA ALA A 17 -10.81 -12.17 -22.79
C ALA A 17 -10.13 -13.35 -22.08
N GLY A 18 -8.82 -13.51 -22.27
CA GLY A 18 -8.02 -14.56 -21.62
C GLY A 18 -8.00 -14.42 -20.10
N ALA A 19 -7.74 -13.22 -19.59
CA ALA A 19 -7.73 -12.94 -18.15
C ALA A 19 -9.12 -13.16 -17.53
N THR A 20 -10.19 -12.68 -18.19
CA THR A 20 -11.58 -12.87 -17.75
C THR A 20 -11.96 -14.36 -17.73
N ALA A 21 -11.60 -15.12 -18.77
CA ALA A 21 -11.84 -16.55 -18.81
C ALA A 21 -11.09 -17.29 -17.69
N GLY A 22 -9.82 -16.95 -17.46
CA GLY A 22 -9.00 -17.52 -16.38
C GLY A 22 -9.58 -17.24 -14.99
N VAL A 23 -9.90 -15.99 -14.69
CA VAL A 23 -10.54 -15.60 -13.43
C VAL A 23 -11.92 -16.24 -13.29
N GLY A 24 -12.71 -16.29 -14.37
CA GLY A 24 -14.01 -16.97 -14.41
C GLY A 24 -13.90 -18.46 -14.06
N LEU A 25 -12.94 -19.17 -14.67
CA LEU A 25 -12.71 -20.59 -14.40
C LEU A 25 -12.30 -20.80 -12.92
N VAL A 26 -11.35 -20.03 -12.41
CA VAL A 26 -10.95 -20.11 -11.00
C VAL A 26 -12.13 -19.83 -10.06
N SER A 27 -12.94 -18.82 -10.38
CA SER A 27 -14.12 -18.46 -9.59
C SER A 27 -15.18 -19.57 -9.60
N LEU A 28 -15.40 -20.23 -10.75
CA LEU A 28 -16.30 -21.38 -10.87
C LEU A 28 -15.80 -22.58 -10.05
N CYS A 29 -14.49 -22.85 -10.08
CA CYS A 29 -13.88 -23.90 -9.26
C CYS A 29 -14.05 -23.61 -7.75
N LEU A 30 -13.79 -22.37 -7.34
CA LEU A 30 -13.97 -21.95 -5.93
C LEU A 30 -15.45 -22.01 -5.53
N LEU A 31 -16.37 -21.61 -6.41
CA LEU A 31 -17.80 -21.74 -6.16
C LEU A 31 -18.22 -23.21 -6.03
N ALA A 32 -17.72 -24.08 -6.90
CA ALA A 32 -17.99 -25.53 -6.80
C ALA A 32 -17.50 -26.11 -5.47
N VAL A 33 -16.29 -25.73 -5.02
CA VAL A 33 -15.75 -26.13 -3.70
C VAL A 33 -16.59 -25.56 -2.58
N ALA A 34 -17.03 -24.29 -2.67
CA ALA A 34 -17.90 -23.65 -1.69
C ALA A 34 -19.26 -24.36 -1.57
N VAL A 35 -19.89 -24.68 -2.69
CA VAL A 35 -21.15 -25.43 -2.75
C VAL A 35 -20.96 -26.84 -2.19
N ALA A 36 -19.90 -27.55 -2.58
CA ALA A 36 -19.57 -28.86 -2.06
C ALA A 36 -19.35 -28.86 -0.53
N HIS A 37 -18.70 -27.81 0.00
CA HIS A 37 -18.53 -27.62 1.45
C HIS A 37 -19.89 -27.36 2.13
N ARG A 38 -20.69 -26.41 1.64
CA ARG A 38 -22.00 -26.09 2.22
C ARG A 38 -23.00 -27.26 2.16
N THR A 39 -22.91 -28.10 1.13
CA THR A 39 -23.71 -29.32 1.01
C THR A 39 -23.06 -30.53 1.69
N ARG A 40 -21.96 -30.35 2.41
CA ARG A 40 -21.20 -31.40 3.13
C ARG A 40 -20.68 -32.54 2.25
N ARG A 41 -20.52 -32.30 0.96
CA ARG A 41 -19.95 -33.26 -0.01
C ARG A 41 -18.43 -33.36 0.06
N THR A 42 -17.76 -32.38 0.70
CA THR A 42 -16.30 -32.35 0.87
C THR A 42 -15.92 -31.87 2.26
N THR A 43 -14.79 -32.38 2.79
CA THR A 43 -14.21 -31.99 4.07
C THR A 43 -12.91 -31.18 3.90
N VAL A 44 -12.51 -30.88 2.64
CA VAL A 44 -11.22 -30.20 2.36
C VAL A 44 -11.14 -28.86 3.07
N LEU A 45 -12.14 -28.00 2.90
CA LEU A 45 -12.17 -26.69 3.57
C LEU A 45 -12.26 -26.83 5.09
N THR A 46 -13.03 -27.78 5.60
CA THR A 46 -13.13 -28.04 7.03
C THR A 46 -11.77 -28.44 7.61
N ARG A 47 -11.04 -29.35 6.94
CA ARG A 47 -9.70 -29.80 7.38
C ARG A 47 -8.68 -28.64 7.35
N ALA A 48 -8.67 -27.86 6.27
CA ALA A 48 -7.80 -26.69 6.15
C ALA A 48 -8.10 -25.65 7.24
N ALA A 49 -9.38 -25.36 7.46
CA ALA A 49 -9.84 -24.45 8.50
C ALA A 49 -9.47 -24.94 9.91
N GLN A 50 -9.66 -26.23 10.19
CA GLN A 50 -9.26 -26.82 11.47
C GLN A 50 -7.75 -26.80 11.69
N ALA A 51 -6.94 -27.12 10.67
CA ALA A 51 -5.49 -27.07 10.76
C ALA A 51 -5.00 -25.65 11.07
N THR A 52 -5.53 -24.66 10.34
CA THR A 52 -5.20 -23.25 10.58
C THR A 52 -5.70 -22.78 11.94
N GLY A 53 -6.89 -23.21 12.35
CA GLY A 53 -7.46 -22.93 13.66
C GLY A 53 -6.58 -23.39 14.81
N ARG A 54 -6.00 -24.59 14.70
CA ARG A 54 -5.06 -25.13 15.70
C ARG A 54 -3.78 -24.32 15.80
N LEU A 55 -3.26 -23.82 14.67
CA LEU A 55 -2.06 -22.97 14.64
C LEU A 55 -2.29 -21.58 15.24
N VAL A 56 -3.48 -21.02 15.01
CA VAL A 56 -3.78 -19.61 15.32
C VAL A 56 -4.54 -19.45 16.65
N GLY A 57 -5.14 -20.53 17.17
CA GLY A 57 -6.00 -20.49 18.38
C GLY A 57 -7.29 -19.72 18.16
N ARG A 58 -7.89 -19.88 16.98
CA ARG A 58 -9.16 -19.29 16.58
C ARG A 58 -10.04 -20.34 15.89
N PRO A 59 -11.36 -20.18 15.87
CA PRO A 59 -12.22 -21.02 15.04
C PRO A 59 -11.75 -20.99 13.59
N GLY A 60 -11.88 -22.13 12.88
CA GLY A 60 -11.39 -22.27 11.52
C GLY A 60 -11.94 -21.23 10.54
N TRP A 61 -13.20 -20.83 10.73
CA TRP A 61 -13.86 -19.80 9.93
C TRP A 61 -13.29 -18.39 10.12
N ALA A 62 -12.55 -18.13 11.19
CA ALA A 62 -11.81 -16.89 11.39
C ALA A 62 -10.32 -17.07 11.02
N ALA A 63 -9.71 -18.20 11.40
CA ALA A 63 -8.29 -18.46 11.25
C ALA A 63 -7.83 -18.53 9.78
N LEU A 64 -8.48 -19.39 8.98
CA LEU A 64 -8.10 -19.60 7.58
C LEU A 64 -8.27 -18.33 6.73
N PRO A 65 -9.42 -17.62 6.77
CA PRO A 65 -9.54 -16.37 6.04
C PRO A 65 -8.54 -15.31 6.48
N THR A 66 -8.26 -15.19 7.78
CA THR A 66 -7.25 -14.22 8.27
C THR A 66 -5.87 -14.52 7.69
N LEU A 67 -5.46 -15.78 7.64
CA LEU A 67 -4.18 -16.17 7.05
C LEU A 67 -4.15 -15.86 5.55
N VAL A 68 -5.19 -16.25 4.81
CA VAL A 68 -5.28 -16.00 3.36
C VAL A 68 -5.26 -14.50 3.06
N THR A 69 -6.06 -13.69 3.77
CA THR A 69 -6.07 -12.24 3.57
C THR A 69 -4.71 -11.61 3.89
N THR A 70 -4.04 -12.05 4.96
CA THR A 70 -2.72 -11.52 5.32
C THR A 70 -1.70 -11.77 4.21
N VAL A 71 -1.63 -13.00 3.70
CA VAL A 71 -0.74 -13.35 2.57
C VAL A 71 -1.14 -12.59 1.30
N ALA A 72 -2.43 -12.50 1.02
CA ALA A 72 -2.97 -11.79 -0.14
C ALA A 72 -2.58 -10.30 -0.14
N LEU A 73 -2.71 -9.63 0.99
CA LEU A 73 -2.32 -8.21 1.13
C LEU A 73 -0.81 -7.99 1.00
N LEU A 74 0.02 -8.94 1.48
CA LEU A 74 1.48 -8.85 1.27
C LEU A 74 1.85 -9.04 -0.21
N ILE A 75 1.16 -9.92 -0.93
CA ILE A 75 1.32 -10.11 -2.37
C ILE A 75 0.90 -8.84 -3.12
N ALA A 76 -0.26 -8.27 -2.81
CA ALA A 76 -0.74 -7.04 -3.42
C ALA A 76 0.19 -5.85 -3.15
N LEU A 77 0.67 -5.70 -1.91
CA LEU A 77 1.61 -4.64 -1.53
C LEU A 77 2.94 -4.76 -2.26
N PHE A 78 3.48 -5.97 -2.38
CA PHE A 78 4.69 -6.21 -3.19
C PHE A 78 4.44 -5.81 -4.65
N GLY A 79 3.33 -6.29 -5.24
CA GLY A 79 2.95 -5.93 -6.61
C GLY A 79 2.86 -4.43 -6.81
N MET A 80 2.18 -3.71 -5.92
CA MET A 80 2.01 -2.26 -6.02
C MET A 80 3.34 -1.49 -5.94
N LEU A 81 4.22 -1.82 -4.99
CA LEU A 81 5.51 -1.14 -4.87
C LEU A 81 6.45 -1.48 -6.03
N TRP A 82 6.37 -2.69 -6.56
CA TRP A 82 7.09 -3.05 -7.77
C TRP A 82 6.54 -2.34 -9.01
N ASP A 83 5.24 -2.20 -9.12
CA ASP A 83 4.55 -1.47 -10.18
C ASP A 83 4.99 0.00 -10.26
N ILE A 84 4.92 0.72 -9.14
CA ILE A 84 5.40 2.10 -9.06
C ILE A 84 6.88 2.18 -9.50
N SER A 85 7.69 1.22 -9.06
CA SER A 85 9.10 1.15 -9.43
C SER A 85 9.31 0.95 -10.93
N LEU A 86 8.52 0.08 -11.56
CA LEU A 86 8.56 -0.15 -13.01
C LEU A 86 8.16 1.12 -13.79
N HIS A 87 7.12 1.81 -13.35
CA HIS A 87 6.71 3.08 -13.97
C HIS A 87 7.78 4.16 -13.89
N ILE A 88 8.50 4.24 -12.76
CA ILE A 88 9.62 5.18 -12.60
C ILE A 88 10.81 4.78 -13.47
N GLY A 89 11.14 3.47 -13.52
CA GLY A 89 12.30 2.96 -14.26
C GLY A 89 12.08 2.87 -15.77
N ASN A 90 10.89 2.51 -16.22
CA ASN A 90 10.58 2.16 -17.60
C ASN A 90 9.56 3.10 -18.27
N GLY A 91 8.88 3.95 -17.50
CA GLY A 91 7.81 4.82 -18.00
C GLY A 91 6.46 4.11 -18.10
N ARG A 92 5.64 4.55 -19.06
CA ARG A 92 4.28 4.05 -19.25
C ARG A 92 4.26 2.61 -19.75
N ASP A 93 3.31 1.82 -19.25
CA ASP A 93 3.06 0.47 -19.73
C ASP A 93 2.49 0.46 -21.15
N PRO A 94 2.82 -0.57 -21.95
CA PRO A 94 2.16 -0.78 -23.23
C PRO A 94 0.71 -1.24 -23.09
N GLY A 95 0.31 -1.68 -21.90
CA GLY A 95 -1.05 -2.05 -21.52
C GLY A 95 -1.09 -2.63 -20.11
N PRO A 96 -2.23 -2.57 -19.41
CA PRO A 96 -2.34 -2.96 -18.00
C PRO A 96 -2.03 -4.45 -17.75
N LEU A 97 -2.20 -5.32 -18.72
CA LEU A 97 -1.87 -6.75 -18.62
C LEU A 97 -0.44 -7.09 -19.08
N ALA A 98 0.28 -6.14 -19.65
CA ALA A 98 1.69 -6.31 -20.03
C ALA A 98 2.64 -6.08 -18.86
N ASN A 99 2.18 -5.45 -17.77
CA ASN A 99 2.98 -5.21 -16.58
C ASN A 99 2.91 -6.42 -15.63
N PRO A 100 4.04 -7.10 -15.32
CA PRO A 100 4.03 -8.28 -14.46
C PRO A 100 3.61 -7.97 -13.01
N ALA A 101 3.84 -6.77 -12.52
CA ALA A 101 3.48 -6.36 -11.16
C ALA A 101 1.95 -6.31 -10.97
N HIS A 102 1.19 -5.96 -12.00
CA HIS A 102 -0.28 -5.95 -11.97
C HIS A 102 -0.88 -7.32 -11.64
N TYR A 103 -0.25 -8.43 -12.07
CA TYR A 103 -0.73 -9.78 -11.71
C TYR A 103 -0.63 -10.04 -10.21
N PHE A 104 0.38 -9.53 -9.52
CA PHE A 104 0.49 -9.63 -8.06
C PHE A 104 -0.61 -8.82 -7.37
N ILE A 105 -0.91 -7.62 -7.88
CA ILE A 105 -2.00 -6.80 -7.36
C ILE A 105 -3.33 -7.52 -7.54
N LEU A 106 -3.63 -8.01 -8.76
CA LEU A 106 -4.86 -8.71 -9.08
C LEU A 106 -5.05 -9.98 -8.27
N VAL A 107 -4.02 -10.83 -8.20
CA VAL A 107 -4.07 -12.08 -7.42
C VAL A 107 -4.27 -11.76 -5.95
N GLY A 108 -3.55 -10.78 -5.41
CA GLY A 108 -3.70 -10.36 -4.03
C GLY A 108 -5.12 -9.87 -3.72
N LEU A 109 -5.66 -8.95 -4.52
CA LEU A 109 -7.02 -8.43 -4.31
C LEU A 109 -8.10 -9.50 -4.51
N TYR A 110 -7.93 -10.40 -5.50
CA TYR A 110 -8.82 -11.53 -5.69
C TYR A 110 -8.83 -12.47 -4.49
N LEU A 111 -7.66 -12.78 -3.93
CA LEU A 111 -7.55 -13.60 -2.72
C LEU A 111 -8.13 -12.90 -1.47
N VAL A 112 -8.05 -11.56 -1.37
CA VAL A 112 -8.76 -10.81 -0.31
C VAL A 112 -10.26 -11.03 -0.43
N PHE A 113 -10.84 -10.84 -1.61
CA PHE A 113 -12.27 -11.11 -1.86
C PHE A 113 -12.63 -12.55 -1.53
N ALA A 114 -11.90 -13.53 -2.09
CA ALA A 114 -12.13 -14.95 -1.89
C ALA A 114 -12.04 -15.34 -0.41
N SER A 115 -11.10 -14.76 0.35
CA SER A 115 -10.96 -15.03 1.77
C SER A 115 -12.15 -14.51 2.60
N GLY A 116 -12.68 -13.33 2.25
CA GLY A 116 -13.92 -12.83 2.86
C GLY A 116 -15.11 -13.76 2.58
N VAL A 117 -15.22 -14.26 1.35
CA VAL A 117 -16.23 -15.29 1.00
C VAL A 117 -15.97 -16.57 1.79
N LEU A 118 -14.72 -17.02 1.96
CA LEU A 118 -14.39 -18.18 2.82
C LEU A 118 -14.87 -17.98 4.26
N ALA A 119 -14.68 -16.79 4.85
CA ALA A 119 -15.18 -16.50 6.20
C ALA A 119 -16.71 -16.64 6.29
N VAL A 120 -17.44 -16.32 5.22
CA VAL A 120 -18.89 -16.40 5.16
C VAL A 120 -19.37 -17.84 4.99
N ILE A 121 -18.68 -18.68 4.20
CA ILE A 121 -19.15 -20.03 3.87
C ILE A 121 -18.69 -21.11 4.87
N LEU A 122 -17.57 -20.89 5.56
CA LEU A 122 -16.98 -21.87 6.47
C LEU A 122 -17.85 -22.21 7.68
N PRO A 123 -18.56 -21.27 8.35
CA PRO A 123 -19.47 -21.64 9.44
C PRO A 123 -20.63 -22.46 8.93
N LEU A 124 -20.70 -23.74 9.28
CA LEU A 124 -21.82 -24.62 8.91
C LEU A 124 -22.95 -24.53 9.93
N ASP A 125 -22.66 -24.97 11.14
CA ASP A 125 -23.62 -24.99 12.27
C ASP A 125 -23.20 -24.05 13.39
N GLU A 126 -22.01 -23.46 13.28
CA GLU A 126 -21.44 -22.55 14.27
C GLU A 126 -22.09 -21.17 14.18
N VAL A 127 -22.30 -20.52 15.32
CA VAL A 127 -22.69 -19.12 15.39
C VAL A 127 -21.43 -18.27 15.54
N PRO A 128 -21.03 -17.49 14.52
CA PRO A 128 -19.76 -16.74 14.53
C PRO A 128 -19.68 -15.61 15.57
N GLY A 129 -20.66 -15.51 16.45
CA GLY A 129 -20.70 -14.50 17.51
C GLY A 129 -21.93 -13.60 17.45
N PRO A 130 -22.09 -12.67 18.41
CA PRO A 130 -23.29 -11.86 18.54
C PRO A 130 -23.48 -10.87 17.37
N ALA A 131 -22.40 -10.42 16.74
CA ALA A 131 -22.43 -9.49 15.60
C ALA A 131 -22.68 -10.21 14.26
N SER A 132 -22.85 -11.55 14.25
CA SER A 132 -23.06 -12.32 13.01
C SER A 132 -24.40 -11.97 12.35
N VAL A 133 -24.37 -11.84 11.03
CA VAL A 133 -25.53 -11.52 10.21
C VAL A 133 -26.19 -12.82 9.74
N ARG A 134 -27.51 -12.95 9.93
CA ARG A 134 -28.30 -14.05 9.40
C ARG A 134 -28.47 -13.89 7.89
N LEU A 135 -28.03 -14.87 7.10
CA LEU A 135 -28.18 -14.85 5.64
C LEU A 135 -29.44 -15.66 5.22
N ARG A 136 -29.52 -16.94 5.58
CA ARG A 136 -30.64 -17.81 5.25
C ARG A 136 -30.77 -18.97 6.26
N GLY A 137 -31.97 -19.19 6.81
CA GLY A 137 -32.16 -20.26 7.80
C GLY A 137 -31.20 -20.15 8.98
N PRO A 138 -30.49 -21.22 9.34
CA PRO A 138 -29.50 -21.19 10.41
C PRO A 138 -28.17 -20.57 10.00
N TRP A 139 -27.96 -20.31 8.72
CA TRP A 139 -26.70 -19.76 8.21
C TRP A 139 -26.45 -18.34 8.66
N ARG A 140 -25.34 -18.15 9.39
CA ARG A 140 -24.87 -16.85 9.86
C ARG A 140 -23.48 -16.57 9.34
N ALA A 141 -23.24 -15.35 8.91
CA ALA A 141 -21.93 -14.87 8.45
C ALA A 141 -21.30 -13.96 9.52
N PRO A 142 -19.98 -14.08 9.76
CA PRO A 142 -19.25 -13.13 10.61
C PRO A 142 -19.24 -11.74 9.95
N GLY A 143 -19.48 -10.69 10.74
CA GLY A 143 -19.48 -9.31 10.25
C GLY A 143 -18.14 -8.88 9.66
N GLY A 144 -17.03 -9.29 10.28
CA GLY A 144 -15.69 -9.08 9.76
C GLY A 144 -15.46 -9.76 8.41
N GLY A 145 -15.99 -10.99 8.22
CA GLY A 145 -15.93 -11.70 6.95
C GLY A 145 -16.69 -10.99 5.82
N LEU A 146 -17.89 -10.47 6.11
CA LEU A 146 -18.65 -9.66 5.16
C LEU A 146 -17.91 -8.38 4.78
N LEU A 147 -17.26 -7.73 5.75
CA LEU A 147 -16.47 -6.52 5.49
C LEU A 147 -15.25 -6.83 4.61
N VAL A 148 -14.52 -7.93 4.86
CA VAL A 148 -13.40 -8.37 4.01
C VAL A 148 -13.90 -8.70 2.59
N ALA A 149 -15.02 -9.42 2.45
CA ALA A 149 -15.57 -9.74 1.12
C ALA A 149 -15.98 -8.47 0.36
N GLY A 150 -16.72 -7.57 1.02
CA GLY A 150 -17.21 -6.33 0.40
C GLY A 150 -16.07 -5.38 0.00
N SER A 151 -15.07 -5.21 0.88
CA SER A 151 -13.91 -4.36 0.61
C SER A 151 -13.00 -4.95 -0.48
N GLY A 152 -12.80 -6.28 -0.47
CA GLY A 152 -12.07 -6.97 -1.54
C GLY A 152 -12.77 -6.87 -2.90
N PHE A 153 -14.09 -7.01 -2.93
CA PHE A 153 -14.89 -6.80 -4.15
C PHE A 153 -14.78 -5.36 -4.65
N TYR A 154 -14.89 -4.38 -3.75
CA TYR A 154 -14.74 -2.96 -4.09
C TYR A 154 -13.36 -2.67 -4.68
N ALA A 155 -12.29 -3.22 -4.08
CA ALA A 155 -10.94 -3.11 -4.62
C ALA A 155 -10.82 -3.73 -6.02
N LEU A 156 -11.35 -4.95 -6.21
CA LEU A 156 -11.31 -5.62 -7.51
C LEU A 156 -12.02 -4.85 -8.62
N LEU A 157 -13.11 -4.16 -8.32
CA LEU A 157 -13.80 -3.30 -9.29
C LEU A 157 -12.92 -2.14 -9.76
N GLY A 158 -12.00 -1.67 -8.92
CA GLY A 158 -11.05 -0.63 -9.28
C GLY A 158 -10.24 -0.98 -10.51
N PHE A 159 -9.81 -2.23 -10.68
CA PHE A 159 -8.91 -2.63 -11.77
C PHE A 159 -9.54 -2.51 -13.19
N PRO A 160 -10.72 -3.08 -13.50
CA PRO A 160 -11.34 -2.85 -14.80
C PRO A 160 -11.79 -1.40 -15.01
N LEU A 161 -12.15 -0.69 -13.94
CA LEU A 161 -12.47 0.73 -14.02
C LEU A 161 -11.23 1.57 -14.30
N ASP A 162 -10.05 1.13 -13.87
CA ASP A 162 -8.78 1.76 -14.15
C ASP A 162 -8.42 1.67 -15.64
N ASP A 163 -8.60 0.52 -16.28
CA ASP A 163 -8.45 0.40 -17.74
C ASP A 163 -9.39 1.35 -18.49
N VAL A 164 -10.66 1.47 -18.05
CA VAL A 164 -11.62 2.42 -18.61
C VAL A 164 -11.18 3.87 -18.39
N TRP A 165 -10.73 4.19 -17.17
CA TRP A 165 -10.24 5.51 -16.81
C TRP A 165 -9.07 5.93 -17.70
N HIS A 166 -8.08 5.06 -17.86
CA HIS A 166 -6.92 5.32 -18.70
C HIS A 166 -7.26 5.47 -20.19
N ARG A 167 -8.29 4.75 -20.69
CA ARG A 167 -8.78 4.92 -22.06
C ARG A 167 -9.46 6.28 -22.30
N LEU A 168 -10.16 6.80 -21.28
CA LEU A 168 -10.92 8.06 -21.40
C LEU A 168 -10.06 9.28 -21.14
N PHE A 169 -9.19 9.23 -20.15
CA PHE A 169 -8.45 10.40 -19.64
C PHE A 169 -6.94 10.32 -19.88
N GLY A 170 -6.45 9.21 -20.40
CA GLY A 170 -5.02 8.93 -20.51
C GLY A 170 -4.47 8.28 -19.25
N GLN A 171 -3.31 7.64 -19.37
CA GLN A 171 -2.64 7.02 -18.24
C GLN A 171 -2.14 8.09 -17.27
N ASP A 172 -2.70 8.17 -16.09
CA ASP A 172 -2.17 8.91 -14.97
C ASP A 172 -1.16 8.04 -14.19
N VAL A 173 -0.26 8.70 -13.48
CA VAL A 173 0.77 8.03 -12.67
C VAL A 173 0.62 8.38 -11.20
N THR A 174 -0.49 9.02 -10.81
CA THR A 174 -0.75 9.38 -9.42
C THR A 174 -1.47 8.27 -8.67
N LEU A 175 -1.09 8.04 -7.40
CA LEU A 175 -1.82 7.15 -6.49
C LEU A 175 -3.20 7.70 -6.09
N PHE A 176 -3.44 8.99 -6.32
CA PHE A 176 -4.68 9.68 -5.95
C PHE A 176 -5.72 9.70 -7.07
N GLY A 177 -5.49 8.97 -8.17
CA GLY A 177 -6.50 8.68 -9.18
C GLY A 177 -7.70 7.95 -8.55
N PRO A 178 -8.95 8.21 -8.99
CA PRO A 178 -10.14 7.65 -8.34
C PRO A 178 -10.16 6.12 -8.35
N THR A 179 -9.66 5.49 -9.39
CA THR A 179 -9.57 4.03 -9.54
C THR A 179 -8.45 3.44 -8.66
N HIS A 180 -7.30 4.10 -8.58
CA HIS A 180 -6.23 3.74 -7.64
C HIS A 180 -6.69 3.87 -6.19
N LEU A 181 -7.44 4.93 -5.85
CA LEU A 181 -8.04 5.08 -4.52
C LEU A 181 -9.02 3.93 -4.20
N MET A 182 -9.77 3.40 -5.18
CA MET A 182 -10.63 2.23 -4.96
C MET A 182 -9.82 0.99 -4.60
N LEU A 183 -8.74 0.71 -5.34
CA LEU A 183 -7.84 -0.41 -5.09
C LEU A 183 -7.24 -0.33 -3.68
N ILE A 184 -6.64 0.80 -3.34
CA ILE A 184 -5.91 1.02 -2.07
C ILE A 184 -6.88 1.06 -0.89
N THR A 185 -7.98 1.80 -1.00
CA THR A 185 -8.96 1.93 0.08
C THR A 185 -9.66 0.61 0.35
N GLY A 186 -10.02 -0.15 -0.69
CA GLY A 186 -10.62 -1.47 -0.52
C GLY A 186 -9.68 -2.45 0.17
N ALA A 187 -8.39 -2.50 -0.24
CA ALA A 187 -7.37 -3.26 0.46
C ALA A 187 -7.22 -2.80 1.92
N GLY A 188 -7.19 -1.49 2.18
CA GLY A 188 -7.11 -0.91 3.51
C GLY A 188 -8.30 -1.25 4.41
N LEU A 189 -9.53 -1.18 3.90
CA LEU A 189 -10.75 -1.54 4.63
C LEU A 189 -10.78 -3.03 5.00
N SER A 190 -10.18 -3.91 4.19
CA SER A 190 -10.09 -5.33 4.53
C SER A 190 -9.29 -5.59 5.79
N LEU A 191 -8.30 -4.73 6.12
CA LEU A 191 -7.55 -4.80 7.37
C LEU A 191 -8.43 -4.51 8.60
N ILE A 192 -9.38 -3.58 8.48
CA ILE A 192 -10.39 -3.36 9.52
C ILE A 192 -11.28 -4.60 9.65
N GLY A 193 -11.70 -5.18 8.52
CA GLY A 193 -12.45 -6.43 8.48
C GLY A 193 -11.72 -7.57 9.19
N LEU A 194 -10.39 -7.70 8.99
CA LEU A 194 -9.56 -8.69 9.69
C LEU A 194 -9.54 -8.50 11.20
N LEU A 195 -9.41 -7.26 11.68
CA LEU A 195 -9.42 -6.96 13.12
C LEU A 195 -10.77 -7.35 13.74
N VAL A 196 -11.86 -7.07 13.06
CA VAL A 196 -13.20 -7.45 13.48
C VAL A 196 -13.35 -9.00 13.49
N LEU A 197 -12.92 -9.66 12.42
CA LEU A 197 -13.00 -11.12 12.27
C LEU A 197 -12.18 -11.85 13.34
N ASP A 198 -10.96 -11.38 13.65
CA ASP A 198 -10.15 -11.94 14.74
C ASP A 198 -10.83 -11.76 16.10
N ARG A 199 -11.48 -10.62 16.32
CA ARG A 199 -12.22 -10.35 17.55
C ARG A 199 -13.46 -11.22 17.67
N GLU A 200 -14.22 -11.39 16.58
CA GLU A 200 -15.38 -12.33 16.54
C GLU A 200 -14.92 -13.75 16.84
N GLY A 201 -13.81 -14.20 16.23
CA GLY A 201 -13.21 -15.51 16.51
C GLY A 201 -12.76 -15.66 17.96
N ALA A 202 -12.17 -14.62 18.56
CA ALA A 202 -11.80 -14.63 19.98
C ALA A 202 -13.03 -14.73 20.89
N ALA A 203 -14.09 -13.97 20.59
CA ALA A 203 -15.33 -14.01 21.36
C ALA A 203 -16.04 -15.37 21.28
N ALA A 204 -16.03 -16.01 20.12
CA ALA A 204 -16.60 -17.34 19.93
C ALA A 204 -15.87 -18.42 20.78
N VAL A 205 -14.55 -18.31 20.92
CA VAL A 205 -13.77 -19.21 21.81
C VAL A 205 -14.14 -18.99 23.27
N THR A 206 -14.22 -17.74 23.73
CA THR A 206 -14.51 -17.42 25.13
C THR A 206 -15.94 -17.75 25.56
N SER A 207 -16.91 -17.68 24.64
CA SER A 207 -18.31 -17.98 24.89
C SER A 207 -18.66 -19.49 24.78
N GLY A 208 -17.69 -20.35 24.39
CA GLY A 208 -17.95 -21.75 24.09
C GLY A 208 -18.79 -21.97 22.81
N ALA A 209 -19.14 -20.92 22.09
CA ALA A 209 -19.93 -20.99 20.86
C ALA A 209 -19.18 -21.68 19.68
N ALA A 210 -17.88 -21.86 19.82
CA ALA A 210 -17.04 -22.56 18.86
C ALA A 210 -17.22 -24.12 18.91
N GLY A 211 -18.16 -24.62 19.70
CA GLY A 211 -18.37 -26.05 19.90
C GLY A 211 -17.24 -26.70 20.67
N ASN A 212 -17.28 -28.06 20.81
CA ASN A 212 -16.24 -28.86 21.47
C ASN A 212 -14.90 -28.92 20.73
N ALA A 213 -14.65 -28.06 19.75
CA ALA A 213 -13.34 -27.90 19.16
C ALA A 213 -12.42 -27.30 20.22
N THR A 214 -11.71 -28.17 20.96
CA THR A 214 -10.60 -27.79 21.83
C THR A 214 -9.60 -27.00 20.98
N THR A 215 -9.75 -25.66 20.95
CA THR A 215 -8.72 -24.82 20.36
C THR A 215 -7.50 -24.96 21.28
N PRO A 216 -6.37 -25.47 20.77
CA PRO A 216 -5.16 -25.58 21.57
C PRO A 216 -4.79 -24.18 22.08
N SER A 217 -4.30 -24.12 23.32
CA SER A 217 -3.73 -22.89 23.84
C SER A 217 -2.51 -22.55 22.99
N VAL A 218 -2.64 -21.51 22.18
CA VAL A 218 -1.51 -20.98 21.40
C VAL A 218 -0.56 -20.27 22.35
N HIS A 219 0.74 -20.48 22.15
CA HIS A 219 1.75 -19.81 22.96
C HIS A 219 1.51 -18.29 22.98
N PRO A 220 1.49 -17.63 24.15
CA PRO A 220 1.12 -16.21 24.29
C PRO A 220 1.94 -15.28 23.38
N LEU A 221 3.23 -15.61 23.16
CA LEU A 221 4.08 -14.85 22.26
C LEU A 221 3.59 -14.88 20.82
N LEU A 222 3.20 -16.05 20.29
CA LEU A 222 2.68 -16.18 18.92
C LEU A 222 1.35 -15.43 18.75
N ALA A 223 0.48 -15.48 19.75
CA ALA A 223 -0.75 -14.71 19.76
C ALA A 223 -0.47 -13.20 19.69
N ARG A 224 0.53 -12.74 20.46
CA ARG A 224 0.94 -11.34 20.49
C ARG A 224 1.59 -10.90 19.19
N LEU A 225 2.49 -11.70 18.61
CA LEU A 225 3.13 -11.42 17.32
C LEU A 225 2.09 -11.31 16.20
N ARG A 226 1.11 -12.20 16.16
CA ARG A 226 0.00 -12.14 15.21
C ARG A 226 -0.80 -10.84 15.33
N GLN A 227 -1.12 -10.42 16.55
CA GLN A 227 -1.84 -9.16 16.78
C GLN A 227 -1.00 -7.95 16.39
N MET A 228 0.30 -7.95 16.68
CA MET A 228 1.24 -6.92 16.21
C MET A 228 1.29 -6.88 14.68
N ALA A 229 1.33 -8.04 14.02
CA ALA A 229 1.30 -8.12 12.55
C ALA A 229 -0.01 -7.57 11.97
N SER A 230 -1.17 -7.84 12.59
CA SER A 230 -2.46 -7.31 12.11
C SER A 230 -2.54 -5.78 12.19
N LEU A 231 -2.10 -5.19 13.30
CA LEU A 231 -2.08 -3.74 13.48
C LEU A 231 -0.91 -3.06 12.75
N GLY A 232 0.23 -3.73 12.63
CA GLY A 232 1.32 -3.31 11.75
C GLY A 232 0.92 -3.37 10.27
N GLY A 233 0.07 -4.33 9.89
CA GLY A 233 -0.59 -4.37 8.59
C GLY A 233 -1.47 -3.15 8.34
N LEU A 234 -2.20 -2.67 9.36
CA LEU A 234 -2.96 -1.43 9.25
C LEU A 234 -2.05 -0.22 9.03
N LEU A 235 -0.91 -0.14 9.72
CA LEU A 235 0.10 0.89 9.49
C LEU A 235 0.65 0.82 8.06
N LEU A 236 0.96 -0.39 7.57
CA LEU A 236 1.38 -0.63 6.19
C LEU A 236 0.33 -0.14 5.17
N GLY A 237 -0.93 -0.52 5.34
CA GLY A 237 -2.01 -0.13 4.43
C GLY A 237 -2.23 1.38 4.38
N LEU A 238 -2.11 2.06 5.51
CA LEU A 238 -2.20 3.53 5.57
C LEU A 238 -0.97 4.22 4.96
N SER A 239 0.22 3.60 5.06
CA SER A 239 1.45 4.15 4.50
C SER A 239 1.53 4.03 2.97
N VAL A 240 0.68 3.25 2.35
CA VAL A 240 0.63 3.08 0.88
C VAL A 240 0.43 4.40 0.14
N PHE A 241 -0.38 5.30 0.70
CA PHE A 241 -0.62 6.62 0.12
C PHE A 241 0.63 7.52 0.05
N GLN A 242 1.72 7.14 0.69
CA GLN A 242 2.98 7.87 0.68
C GLN A 242 3.88 7.47 -0.51
N GLY A 243 3.46 6.51 -1.34
CA GLY A 243 4.29 5.91 -2.37
C GLY A 243 4.98 6.91 -3.30
N GLU A 244 4.31 7.98 -3.74
CA GLU A 244 4.93 9.01 -4.59
C GLU A 244 6.10 9.71 -3.87
N PHE A 245 5.96 9.97 -2.57
CA PHE A 245 7.01 10.57 -1.75
C PHE A 245 8.13 9.56 -1.46
N ASP A 246 7.79 8.29 -1.24
CA ASP A 246 8.74 7.22 -1.00
C ASP A 246 9.68 7.01 -2.19
N PHE A 247 9.21 7.25 -3.40
CA PHE A 247 10.01 7.19 -4.62
C PHE A 247 10.57 8.54 -5.07
N GLY A 248 10.29 9.63 -4.36
CA GLY A 248 10.78 10.96 -4.68
C GLY A 248 10.17 11.60 -5.93
N VAL A 249 8.94 11.23 -6.27
CA VAL A 249 8.18 11.73 -7.43
C VAL A 249 6.82 12.33 -7.04
N PRO A 250 6.74 13.15 -5.97
CA PRO A 250 5.46 13.69 -5.52
C PRO A 250 4.86 14.63 -6.54
N GLN A 251 3.56 14.47 -6.79
CA GLN A 251 2.79 15.36 -7.67
C GLN A 251 2.02 16.44 -6.89
N PHE A 252 2.08 16.39 -5.56
CA PHE A 252 1.35 17.25 -4.64
C PHE A 252 2.29 18.03 -3.71
N ARG A 253 1.71 18.90 -2.90
CA ARG A 253 2.47 19.69 -1.94
C ARG A 253 3.25 18.79 -0.98
N MET A 254 4.53 19.13 -0.73
CA MET A 254 5.40 18.32 0.13
C MET A 254 4.87 18.16 1.58
N VAL A 255 4.06 19.10 2.06
CA VAL A 255 3.43 19.03 3.38
C VAL A 255 2.45 17.86 3.53
N LEU A 256 1.94 17.31 2.41
CA LEU A 256 1.08 16.10 2.44
C LEU A 256 1.83 14.89 3.02
N HIS A 257 3.13 14.76 2.77
CA HIS A 257 3.92 13.64 3.25
C HIS A 257 3.97 13.52 4.78
N PRO A 258 4.45 14.55 5.54
CA PRO A 258 4.44 14.47 7.01
C PRO A 258 3.02 14.34 7.58
N MET A 259 2.01 14.93 6.96
CA MET A 259 0.61 14.75 7.35
C MET A 259 0.14 13.29 7.25
N MET A 260 0.45 12.61 6.13
CA MET A 260 0.09 11.21 5.93
C MET A 260 0.80 10.29 6.91
N ILE A 261 2.09 10.55 7.19
CA ILE A 261 2.86 9.84 8.21
C ILE A 261 2.18 9.99 9.58
N ALA A 262 1.86 11.22 9.98
CA ALA A 262 1.21 11.49 11.26
C ALA A 262 -0.19 10.86 11.35
N ALA A 263 -0.96 10.88 10.26
CA ALA A 263 -2.28 10.25 10.21
C ALA A 263 -2.19 8.72 10.32
N ALA A 264 -1.28 8.08 9.57
CA ALA A 264 -1.08 6.64 9.63
C ALA A 264 -0.62 6.18 11.03
N ALA A 265 0.39 6.85 11.58
CA ALA A 265 0.90 6.59 12.92
C ALA A 265 -0.17 6.84 14.00
N GLY A 266 -0.89 7.96 13.93
CA GLY A 266 -1.93 8.32 14.89
C GLY A 266 -3.01 7.24 14.98
N LEU A 267 -3.53 6.80 13.84
CA LEU A 267 -4.56 5.77 13.82
C LEU A 267 -4.01 4.40 14.25
N ALA A 268 -2.93 3.92 13.64
CA ALA A 268 -2.46 2.55 13.83
C ALA A 268 -1.73 2.37 15.17
N LEU A 269 -0.79 3.25 15.53
CA LEU A 269 0.05 3.06 16.72
C LEU A 269 -0.70 3.35 18.01
N VAL A 270 -1.60 4.33 18.03
CA VAL A 270 -2.48 4.57 19.18
C VAL A 270 -3.41 3.37 19.38
N ALA A 271 -4.05 2.86 18.31
CA ALA A 271 -4.87 1.67 18.40
C ALA A 271 -4.06 0.46 18.91
N ALA A 272 -2.84 0.26 18.39
CA ALA A 272 -1.96 -0.82 18.81
C ALA A 272 -1.62 -0.74 20.31
N ARG A 273 -1.27 0.43 20.81
CA ARG A 273 -0.94 0.62 22.22
C ARG A 273 -2.12 0.34 23.13
N LEU A 274 -3.33 0.80 22.74
CA LEU A 274 -4.55 0.59 23.52
C LEU A 274 -5.07 -0.85 23.47
N LEU A 275 -4.84 -1.58 22.37
CA LEU A 275 -5.28 -2.97 22.19
C LEU A 275 -4.28 -3.99 22.77
N LEU A 276 -2.98 -3.77 22.54
CA LEU A 276 -1.93 -4.74 22.85
C LEU A 276 -1.18 -4.43 24.16
N GLY A 277 -1.38 -3.24 24.71
CA GLY A 277 -0.65 -2.81 25.90
C GLY A 277 0.80 -2.41 25.60
N ARG A 278 1.69 -2.56 26.59
CA ARG A 278 3.11 -2.14 26.48
C ARG A 278 3.83 -2.83 25.33
N GLY A 279 4.58 -2.05 24.56
CA GLY A 279 5.32 -2.50 23.38
C GLY A 279 4.47 -2.78 22.14
N GLY A 280 3.15 -2.51 22.20
CA GLY A 280 2.25 -2.73 21.07
C GLY A 280 2.55 -1.82 19.88
N ALA A 281 2.79 -0.52 20.13
CA ALA A 281 3.15 0.44 19.08
C ALA A 281 4.52 0.12 18.47
N LEU A 282 5.54 -0.16 19.28
CA LEU A 282 6.87 -0.56 18.79
C LEU A 282 6.83 -1.87 18.00
N GLY A 283 6.03 -2.86 18.44
CA GLY A 283 5.87 -4.12 17.70
C GLY A 283 5.23 -3.92 16.33
N CYS A 284 4.28 -2.99 16.21
CA CYS A 284 3.67 -2.63 14.92
C CYS A 284 4.66 -1.91 14.01
N ALA A 285 5.45 -0.97 14.53
CA ALA A 285 6.51 -0.30 13.77
C ALA A 285 7.59 -1.29 13.32
N ALA A 286 7.99 -2.24 14.18
CA ALA A 286 8.95 -3.28 13.82
C ALA A 286 8.41 -4.20 12.71
N PHE A 287 7.14 -4.59 12.75
CA PHE A 287 6.52 -5.36 11.67
C PHE A 287 6.47 -4.56 10.36
N PHE A 288 6.10 -3.28 10.42
CA PHE A 288 6.14 -2.37 9.28
C PHE A 288 7.54 -2.33 8.65
N LEU A 289 8.57 -2.09 9.45
CA LEU A 289 9.95 -2.01 8.99
C LEU A 289 10.43 -3.33 8.37
N LEU A 290 10.07 -4.47 8.97
CA LEU A 290 10.40 -5.79 8.42
C LEU A 290 9.85 -5.95 7.01
N VAL A 291 8.55 -5.67 6.81
CA VAL A 291 7.90 -5.83 5.51
C VAL A 291 8.42 -4.81 4.50
N ARG A 292 8.51 -3.53 4.86
CA ARG A 292 9.00 -2.48 3.96
C ARG A 292 10.44 -2.70 3.54
N THR A 293 11.32 -3.08 4.47
CA THR A 293 12.72 -3.41 4.17
C THR A 293 12.80 -4.62 3.25
N THR A 294 12.01 -5.68 3.52
CA THR A 294 11.99 -6.87 2.66
C THR A 294 11.59 -6.52 1.24
N ILE A 295 10.52 -5.73 1.06
CA ILE A 295 10.08 -5.32 -0.29
C ILE A 295 11.10 -4.39 -0.94
N ALA A 296 11.71 -3.45 -0.22
CA ALA A 296 12.73 -2.56 -0.76
C ALA A 296 13.98 -3.34 -1.22
N VAL A 297 14.35 -4.41 -0.52
CA VAL A 297 15.44 -5.33 -0.93
C VAL A 297 15.04 -6.13 -2.16
N LEU A 298 13.82 -6.65 -2.22
CA LEU A 298 13.32 -7.40 -3.38
C LEU A 298 13.26 -6.50 -4.62
N VAL A 299 12.64 -5.33 -4.52
CA VAL A 299 12.48 -4.41 -5.66
C VAL A 299 13.83 -3.83 -6.11
N GLY A 300 14.64 -3.35 -5.19
CA GLY A 300 15.94 -2.74 -5.49
C GLY A 300 17.02 -3.75 -5.85
N PRO A 301 17.75 -4.31 -4.86
CA PRO A 301 18.90 -5.18 -5.13
C PRO A 301 18.59 -6.44 -5.92
N VAL A 302 17.42 -7.08 -5.73
CA VAL A 302 17.09 -8.36 -6.37
C VAL A 302 16.54 -8.16 -7.78
N LEU A 303 15.53 -7.27 -7.96
CA LEU A 303 14.93 -7.02 -9.27
C LEU A 303 15.67 -5.94 -10.08
N GLY A 304 16.54 -5.14 -9.43
CA GLY A 304 17.34 -4.11 -10.11
C GLY A 304 16.55 -2.86 -10.48
N GLU A 305 15.42 -2.64 -9.85
CA GLU A 305 14.53 -1.49 -10.11
C GLU A 305 14.73 -0.36 -9.09
N PRO A 306 14.21 0.86 -9.33
CA PRO A 306 14.25 1.95 -8.36
C PRO A 306 13.71 1.55 -6.99
N ARG A 307 14.50 1.78 -5.94
CA ARG A 307 14.17 1.37 -4.59
C ARG A 307 13.29 2.42 -3.89
N PRO A 308 12.15 2.04 -3.27
CA PRO A 308 11.38 2.94 -2.43
C PRO A 308 12.13 3.27 -1.13
N SER A 309 12.10 4.54 -0.71
CA SER A 309 12.32 4.94 0.67
C SER A 309 11.06 4.65 1.49
N PHE A 310 11.11 4.80 2.80
CA PHE A 310 9.94 4.66 3.68
C PHE A 310 10.21 5.30 5.04
N PRO A 311 9.16 5.78 5.75
CA PRO A 311 9.30 6.31 7.11
C PRO A 311 9.67 5.20 8.09
N LEU A 312 10.29 5.56 9.20
CA LEU A 312 10.66 4.61 10.25
C LEU A 312 9.50 4.30 11.20
N TYR A 313 8.66 5.27 11.49
CA TYR A 313 7.62 5.20 12.52
C TYR A 313 8.13 4.86 13.93
N LEU A 314 9.44 4.84 14.14
CA LEU A 314 10.03 4.51 15.46
C LEU A 314 9.87 5.64 16.46
N GLY A 315 10.03 6.89 16.03
CA GLY A 315 9.85 8.07 16.87
C GLY A 315 8.39 8.19 17.33
N GLU A 316 7.46 8.01 16.44
CA GLU A 316 6.02 8.02 16.69
C GLU A 316 5.61 6.89 17.64
N ALA A 317 6.12 5.67 17.41
CA ALA A 317 5.85 4.54 18.28
C ALA A 317 6.41 4.76 19.69
N LEU A 318 7.63 5.30 19.79
CA LEU A 318 8.27 5.61 21.08
C LEU A 318 7.47 6.66 21.86
N VAL A 319 7.04 7.72 21.18
CA VAL A 319 6.22 8.78 21.79
C VAL A 319 4.93 8.21 22.37
N VAL A 320 4.23 7.33 21.63
CA VAL A 320 3.01 6.68 22.09
C VAL A 320 3.26 5.77 23.28
N GLU A 321 4.36 5.00 23.28
CA GLU A 321 4.71 4.12 24.40
C GLU A 321 5.08 4.92 25.65
N LEU A 322 5.84 6.01 25.53
CA LEU A 322 6.21 6.88 26.65
C LEU A 322 5.01 7.59 27.25
N LEU A 323 4.14 8.17 26.41
CA LEU A 323 2.89 8.79 26.85
C LEU A 323 2.03 7.83 27.65
N ALA A 324 1.99 6.58 27.25
CA ALA A 324 1.17 5.56 27.90
C ALA A 324 1.77 5.00 29.21
N LEU A 325 2.93 5.47 29.65
CA LEU A 325 3.43 5.29 31.02
C LEU A 325 2.66 6.19 32.00
N ALA A 326 2.13 7.32 31.52
CA ALA A 326 1.30 8.21 32.31
C ALA A 326 -0.13 7.63 32.50
N PRO A 327 -0.89 8.10 33.49
CA PRO A 327 -2.28 7.66 33.73
C PRO A 327 -3.25 7.95 32.58
N LEU A 328 -2.81 8.69 31.55
CA LEU A 328 -3.61 9.04 30.37
C LEU A 328 -4.15 7.81 29.62
N VAL A 329 -3.45 6.68 29.67
CA VAL A 329 -3.91 5.43 29.04
C VAL A 329 -5.28 4.97 29.56
N ARG A 330 -5.67 5.40 30.78
CA ARG A 330 -6.99 5.12 31.36
C ARG A 330 -8.10 5.96 30.73
N ARG A 331 -7.75 7.01 29.98
CA ARG A 331 -8.68 7.89 29.23
C ARG A 331 -8.39 7.77 27.73
N PRO A 332 -8.88 6.73 27.04
CA PRO A 332 -8.45 6.38 25.69
C PRO A 332 -8.55 7.51 24.67
N LEU A 333 -9.63 8.29 24.68
CA LEU A 333 -9.78 9.42 23.76
C LEU A 333 -8.76 10.53 24.02
N LEU A 334 -8.48 10.84 25.30
CA LEU A 334 -7.46 11.82 25.65
C LEU A 334 -6.06 11.30 25.29
N CYS A 335 -5.80 10.01 25.54
CA CYS A 335 -4.57 9.36 25.11
C CYS A 335 -4.41 9.41 23.59
N GLY A 336 -5.49 9.22 22.82
CA GLY A 336 -5.50 9.33 21.37
C GLY A 336 -5.21 10.76 20.88
N ALA A 337 -5.87 11.75 21.49
CA ALA A 337 -5.66 13.16 21.11
C ALA A 337 -4.23 13.63 21.41
N VAL A 338 -3.74 13.42 22.64
CA VAL A 338 -2.40 13.85 23.05
C VAL A 338 -1.33 13.02 22.33
N GLY A 339 -1.54 11.70 22.17
CA GLY A 339 -0.63 10.84 21.42
C GLY A 339 -0.51 11.26 19.97
N GLY A 340 -1.65 11.55 19.33
CA GLY A 340 -1.68 12.06 17.96
C GLY A 340 -1.01 13.43 17.80
N LEU A 341 -1.21 14.35 18.75
CA LEU A 341 -0.51 15.63 18.79
C LEU A 341 1.02 15.46 18.86
N LEU A 342 1.48 14.60 19.77
CA LEU A 342 2.91 14.33 19.94
C LEU A 342 3.51 13.58 18.74
N ILE A 343 2.76 12.70 18.10
CA ILE A 343 3.12 12.09 16.82
C ILE A 343 3.35 13.16 15.77
N GLY A 344 2.37 14.06 15.58
CA GLY A 344 2.44 15.11 14.55
C GLY A 344 3.46 16.21 14.85
N THR A 345 4.04 16.26 16.04
CA THR A 345 5.09 17.22 16.43
C THR A 345 6.43 16.53 16.62
N ALA A 346 6.66 15.86 17.74
CA ALA A 346 7.93 15.21 18.08
C ALA A 346 8.23 14.03 17.13
N GLY A 347 7.23 13.19 16.78
CA GLY A 347 7.38 12.09 15.82
C GLY A 347 7.78 12.62 14.44
N THR A 348 7.05 13.59 13.92
CA THR A 348 7.38 14.26 12.65
C THR A 348 8.80 14.85 12.65
N GLY A 349 9.29 15.32 13.79
CA GLY A 349 10.68 15.77 13.92
C GLY A 349 11.71 14.66 13.70
N THR A 350 11.44 13.44 14.15
CA THR A 350 12.32 12.28 13.91
C THR A 350 12.31 11.86 12.44
N GLU A 351 11.14 11.87 11.79
CA GLU A 351 11.03 11.58 10.36
C GLU A 351 11.68 12.68 9.50
N ALA A 352 11.64 13.95 9.92
CA ALA A 352 12.35 15.03 9.25
C ALA A 352 13.87 14.82 9.26
N ALA A 353 14.43 14.29 10.33
CA ALA A 353 15.84 13.89 10.39
C ALA A 353 16.12 12.69 9.47
N TRP A 354 15.24 11.67 9.50
CA TRP A 354 15.36 10.48 8.66
C TRP A 354 15.22 10.80 7.17
N SER A 355 14.33 11.72 6.80
CA SER A 355 14.14 12.11 5.40
C SER A 355 15.41 12.60 4.73
N ARG A 356 16.27 13.32 5.48
CA ARG A 356 17.56 13.83 4.99
C ARG A 356 18.60 12.73 4.74
N LEU A 357 18.41 11.56 5.35
CA LEU A 357 19.34 10.43 5.22
C LEU A 357 18.89 9.41 4.19
N ALA A 358 17.57 9.22 4.02
CA ALA A 358 17.02 8.09 3.30
C ALA A 358 16.22 8.45 2.05
N TYR A 359 15.64 9.66 1.98
CA TYR A 359 14.77 10.01 0.88
C TYR A 359 15.52 10.70 -0.25
N GLN A 360 15.13 10.41 -1.48
CA GLN A 360 15.66 11.08 -2.68
C GLN A 360 15.29 12.57 -2.69
N LEU A 361 14.11 12.90 -2.17
CA LEU A 361 13.59 14.27 -2.02
C LEU A 361 13.34 14.54 -0.53
N PRO A 362 14.36 15.00 0.23
CA PRO A 362 14.23 15.26 1.65
C PRO A 362 13.37 16.50 1.92
N TRP A 363 12.75 16.53 3.10
CA TRP A 363 11.98 17.69 3.53
C TRP A 363 12.87 18.92 3.71
N THR A 364 12.46 20.02 3.10
CA THR A 364 13.14 21.31 3.18
C THR A 364 12.73 22.07 4.44
N ARG A 365 13.51 23.07 4.85
CA ARG A 365 13.18 23.92 6.00
C ARG A 365 11.93 24.76 5.77
N ASP A 366 11.63 25.08 4.51
CA ASP A 366 10.52 25.95 4.11
C ASP A 366 9.15 25.36 4.49
N ILE A 367 9.04 24.02 4.50
CA ILE A 367 7.79 23.34 4.89
C ILE A 367 7.71 23.08 6.41
N ALA A 368 8.74 23.40 7.21
CA ALA A 368 8.84 22.91 8.58
C ALA A 368 7.69 23.40 9.48
N VAL A 369 7.37 24.69 9.45
CA VAL A 369 6.29 25.25 10.28
C VAL A 369 4.93 24.73 9.86
N GLU A 370 4.61 24.86 8.58
CA GLU A 370 3.33 24.38 8.02
C GLU A 370 3.19 22.86 8.19
N GLY A 371 4.24 22.11 7.86
CA GLY A 371 4.26 20.66 7.97
C GLY A 371 4.02 20.16 9.40
N VAL A 372 4.63 20.79 10.40
CA VAL A 372 4.41 20.42 11.81
C VAL A 372 2.99 20.78 12.26
N LEU A 373 2.45 21.94 11.90
CA LEU A 373 1.09 22.36 12.28
C LEU A 373 0.04 21.42 11.66
N LEU A 374 0.14 21.14 10.38
CA LEU A 374 -0.79 20.27 9.68
C LEU A 374 -0.65 18.81 10.15
N SER A 375 0.57 18.34 10.42
CA SER A 375 0.81 17.00 10.99
C SER A 375 0.27 16.87 12.41
N ALA A 376 0.37 17.92 13.23
CA ALA A 376 -0.21 17.94 14.57
C ALA A 376 -1.75 17.80 14.54
N LEU A 377 -2.41 18.48 13.61
CA LEU A 377 -3.85 18.36 13.40
C LEU A 377 -4.22 16.97 12.86
N ALA A 378 -3.51 16.50 11.82
CA ALA A 378 -3.74 15.19 11.22
C ALA A 378 -3.50 14.05 12.23
N GLY A 379 -2.40 14.10 12.96
CA GLY A 379 -2.06 13.14 14.00
C GLY A 379 -3.09 13.13 15.14
N THR A 380 -3.55 14.29 15.59
CA THR A 380 -4.58 14.41 16.65
C THR A 380 -5.90 13.78 16.18
N ALA A 381 -6.39 14.13 14.99
CA ALA A 381 -7.61 13.59 14.45
C ALA A 381 -7.52 12.06 14.23
N ALA A 382 -6.42 11.61 13.67
CA ALA A 382 -6.17 10.18 13.44
C ALA A 382 -5.96 9.41 14.76
N GLY A 383 -5.32 10.01 15.76
CA GLY A 383 -5.16 9.43 17.10
C GLY A 383 -6.49 9.23 17.83
N LEU A 384 -7.44 10.17 17.66
CA LEU A 384 -8.81 10.01 18.13
C LEU A 384 -9.53 8.86 17.41
N CYS A 385 -9.36 8.74 16.08
CA CYS A 385 -9.87 7.60 15.30
C CYS A 385 -9.26 6.28 15.77
N GLY A 386 -7.95 6.24 16.03
CA GLY A 386 -7.25 5.07 16.57
C GLY A 386 -7.77 4.64 17.95
N ALA A 387 -8.05 5.61 18.82
CA ALA A 387 -8.67 5.34 20.12
C ALA A 387 -10.09 4.81 19.98
N LEU A 388 -10.91 5.37 19.08
CA LEU A 388 -12.26 4.86 18.78
C LEU A 388 -12.21 3.46 18.18
N LEU A 389 -11.27 3.18 17.27
CA LEU A 389 -11.05 1.85 16.70
C LEU A 389 -10.74 0.84 17.82
N ALA A 390 -9.80 1.17 18.70
CA ALA A 390 -9.44 0.32 19.81
C ALA A 390 -10.63 0.03 20.74
N LEU A 391 -11.40 1.05 21.08
CA LEU A 391 -12.59 0.91 21.90
C LEU A 391 -13.68 0.10 21.19
N GLY A 392 -13.86 0.29 19.88
CA GLY A 392 -14.80 -0.48 19.05
C GLY A 392 -14.44 -1.96 19.02
N VAL A 393 -13.19 -2.29 18.76
CA VAL A 393 -12.68 -3.67 18.77
C VAL A 393 -12.83 -4.30 20.16
N GLN A 394 -12.70 -3.51 21.24
CA GLN A 394 -12.91 -4.00 22.61
C GLN A 394 -14.40 -4.12 23.01
N GLY A 395 -15.33 -3.65 22.17
CA GLY A 395 -16.75 -3.58 22.52
C GLY A 395 -17.07 -2.51 23.59
N ARG A 396 -16.22 -1.49 23.74
CA ARG A 396 -16.27 -0.45 24.78
C ARG A 396 -16.45 0.95 24.21
N LEU A 397 -17.12 1.07 23.04
CA LEU A 397 -17.37 2.37 22.44
C LEU A 397 -18.08 3.32 23.41
N PRO A 398 -17.70 4.60 23.45
CA PRO A 398 -18.44 5.61 24.19
C PRO A 398 -19.88 5.71 23.69
N ARG A 399 -20.73 6.35 24.49
CA ARG A 399 -22.11 6.63 24.06
C ARG A 399 -22.13 7.31 22.68
N PRO A 400 -23.10 7.01 21.80
CA PRO A 400 -23.17 7.57 20.45
C PRO A 400 -23.09 9.09 20.39
N ARG A 401 -23.59 9.77 21.42
CA ARG A 401 -23.49 11.23 21.57
C ARG A 401 -22.03 11.75 21.67
N VAL A 402 -21.09 10.92 22.05
CA VAL A 402 -19.65 11.24 22.12
C VAL A 402 -18.89 10.64 20.93
N ALA A 403 -19.10 9.37 20.65
CA ALA A 403 -18.36 8.67 19.60
C ALA A 403 -18.62 9.24 18.20
N ARG A 404 -19.88 9.52 17.85
CA ARG A 404 -20.25 10.04 16.52
C ARG A 404 -19.63 11.41 16.21
N PRO A 405 -19.76 12.45 17.08
CA PRO A 405 -19.15 13.75 16.77
C PRO A 405 -17.63 13.70 16.77
N VAL A 406 -16.98 12.92 17.66
CA VAL A 406 -15.52 12.76 17.65
C VAL A 406 -15.07 12.13 16.34
N LEU A 407 -15.70 11.04 15.89
CA LEU A 407 -15.39 10.42 14.62
C LEU A 407 -15.65 11.35 13.44
N GLY A 408 -16.84 11.97 13.40
CA GLY A 408 -17.24 12.86 12.31
C GLY A 408 -16.32 14.07 12.17
N LEU A 409 -15.98 14.72 13.28
CA LEU A 409 -15.06 15.85 13.28
C LEU A 409 -13.64 15.42 12.87
N SER A 410 -13.16 14.28 13.38
CA SER A 410 -11.83 13.76 13.00
C SER A 410 -11.74 13.47 11.50
N VAL A 411 -12.76 12.80 10.94
CA VAL A 411 -12.83 12.51 9.50
C VAL A 411 -12.91 13.79 8.68
N LEU A 412 -13.73 14.76 9.12
CA LEU A 412 -13.86 16.06 8.45
C LEU A 412 -12.51 16.81 8.43
N VAL A 413 -11.82 16.86 9.57
CA VAL A 413 -10.49 17.48 9.66
C VAL A 413 -9.49 16.78 8.72
N LEU A 414 -9.41 15.46 8.76
CA LEU A 414 -8.52 14.71 7.86
C LEU A 414 -8.85 14.93 6.39
N ALA A 415 -10.13 14.95 6.02
CA ALA A 415 -10.55 15.22 4.65
C ALA A 415 -10.22 16.65 4.22
N ALA A 416 -10.45 17.65 5.07
CA ALA A 416 -10.11 19.05 4.78
C ALA A 416 -8.60 19.23 4.58
N LEU A 417 -7.78 18.64 5.47
CA LEU A 417 -6.32 18.68 5.37
C LEU A 417 -5.80 17.98 4.09
N ALA A 418 -6.37 16.82 3.75
CA ALA A 418 -6.02 16.12 2.52
C ALA A 418 -6.39 16.94 1.28
N THR A 419 -7.59 17.54 1.25
CA THR A 419 -8.04 18.38 0.14
C THR A 419 -7.14 19.60 -0.04
N ASP A 420 -6.76 20.30 1.05
CA ASP A 420 -5.84 21.43 0.99
C ASP A 420 -4.46 21.02 0.43
N ALA A 421 -3.93 19.91 0.88
CA ALA A 421 -2.60 19.45 0.47
C ALA A 421 -2.56 18.86 -0.96
N LEU A 422 -3.68 18.33 -1.47
CA LEU A 422 -3.82 17.84 -2.84
C LEU A 422 -3.97 18.97 -3.87
N VAL A 423 -4.37 20.17 -3.45
CA VAL A 423 -4.45 21.33 -4.35
C VAL A 423 -3.06 21.95 -4.54
N ALA A 424 -2.41 21.61 -5.63
CA ALA A 424 -1.15 22.24 -6.03
C ALA A 424 -1.43 23.46 -6.91
N THR A 425 -1.18 24.65 -6.38
CA THR A 425 -1.23 25.89 -7.17
C THR A 425 0.15 26.20 -7.72
N VAL A 426 0.26 26.29 -9.04
CA VAL A 426 1.49 26.76 -9.68
C VAL A 426 1.53 28.28 -9.57
N PRO A 427 2.60 28.88 -9.00
CA PRO A 427 2.72 30.33 -8.96
C PRO A 427 2.64 30.94 -10.35
N ALA A 428 1.92 32.06 -10.47
CA ALA A 428 1.83 32.78 -11.76
C ALA A 428 3.24 33.17 -12.26
N GLY A 429 3.56 32.78 -13.49
CA GLY A 429 4.88 33.03 -14.09
C GLY A 429 5.96 31.99 -13.79
N ALA A 430 5.67 30.90 -13.04
CA ALA A 430 6.61 29.82 -12.90
C ALA A 430 6.79 29.07 -14.22
N SER A 431 8.03 28.93 -14.67
CA SER A 431 8.40 28.13 -15.83
C SER A 431 9.52 27.17 -15.46
N ALA A 432 9.46 25.95 -15.98
CA ALA A 432 10.53 24.97 -15.85
C ALA A 432 11.06 24.61 -17.22
N HIS A 433 12.38 24.78 -17.42
CA HIS A 433 13.07 24.36 -18.64
C HIS A 433 13.63 22.96 -18.43
N VAL A 434 13.08 21.96 -19.11
CA VAL A 434 13.57 20.58 -19.04
C VAL A 434 14.37 20.27 -20.30
N SER A 435 15.70 20.09 -20.16
CA SER A 435 16.54 19.58 -21.23
C SER A 435 16.83 18.10 -21.04
N LEU A 436 16.47 17.30 -22.04
CA LEU A 436 16.76 15.87 -22.05
C LEU A 436 18.09 15.64 -22.78
N THR A 437 19.13 15.27 -22.05
CA THR A 437 20.40 14.83 -22.61
C THR A 437 20.42 13.32 -22.74
N ARG A 438 20.61 12.81 -23.96
CA ARG A 438 20.77 11.37 -24.20
C ARG A 438 22.11 10.91 -23.62
N ALA A 439 22.10 10.10 -22.58
CA ALA A 439 23.31 9.48 -22.08
C ALA A 439 23.81 8.46 -23.12
N VAL A 440 24.92 8.76 -23.78
CA VAL A 440 25.58 7.80 -24.67
C VAL A 440 26.30 6.78 -23.78
N ARG A 441 25.95 5.51 -23.89
CA ARG A 441 26.70 4.42 -23.24
C ARG A 441 28.12 4.44 -23.78
N VAL A 442 29.08 4.81 -22.96
CA VAL A 442 30.47 4.41 -23.16
C VAL A 442 30.55 2.92 -22.81
N ALA A 443 30.60 2.07 -23.84
CA ALA A 443 30.84 0.65 -23.65
C ALA A 443 32.20 0.52 -22.96
N ALA A 444 32.21 0.13 -21.70
CA ALA A 444 33.42 -0.23 -20.99
C ALA A 444 34.03 -1.42 -21.73
N ARG A 445 35.07 -1.16 -22.54
CA ARG A 445 35.91 -2.17 -23.16
C ARG A 445 36.52 -3.00 -22.03
N ARG A 446 35.94 -4.15 -21.74
CA ARG A 446 36.64 -5.18 -20.96
C ARG A 446 37.89 -5.56 -21.75
N SER A 447 39.03 -5.06 -21.34
CA SER A 447 40.33 -5.54 -21.77
C SER A 447 40.46 -7.01 -21.33
N ARG A 448 40.25 -7.92 -22.27
CA ARG A 448 40.67 -9.31 -22.09
C ARG A 448 42.21 -9.34 -22.07
N PRO A 449 42.84 -10.07 -21.18
CA PRO A 449 44.28 -10.30 -21.25
C PRO A 449 44.63 -11.06 -22.53
N PRO A 450 45.80 -10.83 -23.15
CA PRO A 450 46.16 -11.47 -24.41
C PRO A 450 46.46 -12.94 -24.20
N SER A 451 45.60 -13.81 -24.75
CA SER A 451 45.96 -15.22 -24.95
C SER A 451 46.79 -15.34 -26.22
N ARG A 452 47.99 -15.88 -26.07
CA ARG A 452 48.96 -16.23 -27.14
C ARG A 452 48.43 -17.31 -28.08
N SER A 453 48.94 -17.19 -29.33
CA SER A 453 49.13 -18.21 -30.39
C SER A 453 47.91 -18.42 -31.32
N SER A 454 48.08 -18.08 -32.49
CA SER A 454 48.71 -18.60 -33.69
C SER A 454 47.71 -18.86 -34.84
N ARG A 455 48.16 -18.33 -35.97
CA ARG A 455 47.92 -18.74 -37.37
C ARG A 455 46.64 -18.32 -38.11
N ALA A 456 47.02 -17.59 -39.11
CA ALA A 456 46.33 -17.07 -40.28
C ALA A 456 45.44 -18.08 -41.04
N ARG A 457 44.36 -17.59 -41.67
CA ARG A 457 44.10 -17.68 -43.12
C ARG A 457 42.95 -16.78 -43.55
N SER A 458 43.28 -15.95 -44.48
CA SER A 458 42.63 -15.36 -45.65
C SER A 458 41.08 -15.32 -45.78
N ALA A 459 40.62 -14.08 -45.99
CA ALA A 459 39.78 -13.58 -47.07
C ALA A 459 38.46 -14.30 -47.44
N THR A 460 37.37 -13.59 -47.32
CA THR A 460 36.57 -13.20 -48.51
C THR A 460 35.47 -12.17 -48.09
N THR A 461 35.49 -11.11 -48.84
CA THR A 461 34.50 -10.04 -48.98
C THR A 461 33.15 -10.54 -49.49
N ARG A 462 32.03 -10.05 -48.95
CA ARG A 462 30.82 -9.69 -49.72
C ARG A 462 29.88 -8.74 -48.96
N PRO A 463 29.12 -7.93 -49.70
CA PRO A 463 28.59 -6.64 -49.24
C PRO A 463 27.06 -6.62 -48.98
N GLY A 464 26.65 -5.59 -48.23
CA GLY A 464 25.43 -4.89 -48.51
C GLY A 464 24.13 -5.34 -47.83
N CYS A 465 23.75 -4.66 -46.78
CA CYS A 465 22.34 -4.37 -46.56
C CYS A 465 22.19 -2.92 -46.06
N ARG A 466 21.61 -2.08 -46.92
CA ARG A 466 21.19 -0.71 -46.61
C ARG A 466 19.93 -0.77 -45.80
N SER A 467 19.92 -0.10 -44.65
CA SER A 467 18.69 0.24 -43.89
C SER A 467 18.19 1.60 -44.35
N PRO A 468 16.88 1.82 -44.48
CA PRO A 468 16.33 3.11 -44.90
C PRO A 468 16.33 4.11 -43.74
N PRO A 469 16.39 5.45 -44.07
CA PRO A 469 16.45 6.49 -43.06
C PRO A 469 15.08 6.71 -42.39
N GLY A 470 15.08 6.62 -41.07
CA GLY A 470 13.92 6.98 -40.24
C GLY A 470 13.67 8.50 -40.30
N ARG A 471 12.47 8.89 -40.65
CA ARG A 471 11.99 10.27 -40.61
C ARG A 471 12.05 10.81 -39.19
N ALA A 472 12.78 11.93 -39.05
CA ALA A 472 12.71 12.75 -37.84
C ALA A 472 11.38 13.51 -37.84
N VAL A 473 10.59 13.30 -36.76
CA VAL A 473 9.43 14.14 -36.48
C VAL A 473 9.92 15.33 -35.67
N ALA A 474 9.85 16.51 -36.29
CA ALA A 474 10.13 17.79 -35.63
C ALA A 474 8.98 18.12 -34.67
N SER A 475 9.29 18.24 -33.38
CA SER A 475 8.37 18.79 -32.38
C SER A 475 8.57 20.31 -32.37
N SER A 476 7.52 21.04 -32.74
CA SER A 476 7.44 22.49 -32.62
C SER A 476 7.27 22.89 -31.15
N SER A 477 8.24 23.60 -30.60
CA SER A 477 8.16 24.26 -29.30
C SER A 477 7.42 25.57 -29.41
N THR A 478 6.27 25.74 -28.76
CA THR A 478 5.69 27.05 -28.48
C THR A 478 6.28 27.58 -27.18
N GLY A 479 7.10 28.60 -27.29
CA GLY A 479 7.70 29.28 -26.15
C GLY A 479 6.71 30.20 -25.44
N LEU A 480 6.70 30.11 -24.13
CA LEU A 480 6.16 31.13 -23.22
C LEU A 480 7.33 31.59 -22.33
N SER A 481 7.75 32.81 -22.55
CA SER A 481 8.81 33.47 -21.77
C SER A 481 8.22 34.41 -20.74
N ALA A 482 8.62 34.26 -19.48
CA ALA A 482 8.60 35.32 -18.48
C ALA A 482 9.53 34.99 -17.29
N PRO A 483 10.20 36.00 -16.69
CA PRO A 483 11.29 35.74 -15.76
C PRO A 483 10.83 35.71 -14.28
N ALA A 484 11.13 34.65 -13.58
CA ALA A 484 11.22 34.68 -12.12
C ALA A 484 12.34 33.75 -11.65
N ARG A 485 13.32 34.30 -10.94
CA ARG A 485 14.46 33.55 -10.40
C ARG A 485 14.04 32.79 -9.13
N ALA A 486 13.80 31.47 -9.23
CA ALA A 486 13.76 30.60 -8.07
C ALA A 486 15.11 29.86 -7.97
N ARG A 487 15.85 30.03 -6.88
CA ARG A 487 17.04 29.22 -6.59
C ARG A 487 16.58 27.86 -6.11
N ILE A 488 16.65 26.86 -6.97
CA ILE A 488 16.48 25.47 -6.59
C ILE A 488 17.86 24.89 -6.30
N ALA A 489 18.04 24.30 -5.10
CA ALA A 489 19.29 23.62 -4.75
C ALA A 489 19.55 22.46 -5.70
N ARG A 490 20.78 22.34 -6.20
CA ARG A 490 21.23 21.28 -7.11
C ARG A 490 21.15 19.91 -6.41
N PRO A 491 20.41 18.93 -6.93
CA PRO A 491 20.65 17.54 -6.57
C PRO A 491 21.98 17.09 -7.18
N GLY A 492 22.76 16.34 -6.41
CA GLY A 492 23.97 15.69 -6.90
C GLY A 492 23.65 14.67 -7.99
N PRO A 493 24.64 14.28 -8.83
CA PRO A 493 24.43 13.30 -9.89
C PRO A 493 24.04 11.95 -9.30
N PHE A 494 22.96 11.36 -9.82
CA PHE A 494 22.52 10.02 -9.45
C PHE A 494 23.57 8.99 -9.84
N PRO A 495 23.91 8.02 -8.98
CA PRO A 495 24.79 6.93 -9.34
C PRO A 495 24.11 6.04 -10.39
N CYS A 496 24.74 5.93 -11.56
CA CYS A 496 24.31 4.97 -12.57
C CYS A 496 24.51 3.55 -12.05
N THR A 497 23.44 2.77 -11.95
CA THR A 497 23.53 1.37 -11.59
C THR A 497 24.11 0.55 -12.75
N ALA A 498 24.84 -0.50 -12.42
CA ALA A 498 25.60 -1.38 -13.36
C ALA A 498 24.72 -2.22 -14.31
N THR A 499 23.41 -2.01 -14.36
CA THR A 499 22.44 -2.86 -15.07
C THR A 499 22.14 -2.48 -16.52
N GLY A 500 22.95 -1.63 -17.10
CA GLY A 500 22.98 -1.50 -18.58
C GLY A 500 21.75 -0.88 -19.25
N ARG A 501 20.85 -0.21 -18.56
CA ARG A 501 19.70 0.52 -19.15
C ARG A 501 20.01 2.00 -19.36
N PRO A 502 19.40 2.69 -20.36
CA PRO A 502 19.68 4.10 -20.60
C PRO A 502 19.14 4.95 -19.45
N CYS A 503 20.03 5.67 -18.77
CA CYS A 503 19.64 6.70 -17.81
C CYS A 503 19.26 7.98 -18.56
N CYS A 504 18.02 8.42 -18.45
CA CYS A 504 17.65 9.81 -18.76
C CYS A 504 18.06 10.67 -17.57
N ALA A 505 19.16 11.42 -17.70
CA ALA A 505 19.52 12.43 -16.71
C ALA A 505 18.72 13.70 -17.04
N CYS A 506 17.78 14.08 -16.16
CA CYS A 506 17.18 15.40 -16.18
C CYS A 506 18.11 16.38 -15.45
N THR A 507 18.80 17.24 -16.16
CA THR A 507 19.49 18.40 -15.58
C THR A 507 18.52 19.57 -15.61
N MET A 508 18.05 20.04 -14.46
CA MET A 508 17.39 21.34 -14.36
C MET A 508 18.49 22.40 -14.30
N GLY A 509 18.68 23.13 -15.41
CA GLY A 509 19.49 24.32 -15.44
C GLY A 509 18.61 25.51 -15.08
N ALA A 510 18.92 26.21 -13.98
CA ALA A 510 18.35 27.52 -13.72
C ALA A 510 19.18 28.56 -14.46
N SER A 511 18.59 29.28 -15.37
CA SER A 511 19.09 30.54 -15.93
C SER A 511 18.35 31.70 -15.33
#